data_348029cc8c910b31eac4585bccf9bf1e
#
_entry.id   348029cc8c910b31eac4585bccf9bf1e
#
_cell.length_a   1.000
_cell.length_b   1.000
_cell.length_c   1.000
_cell.angle_alpha   90.00
_cell.angle_beta   90.00
_cell.angle_gamma   90.00
#
_symmetry.space_group_name_H-M   'P 1'
#
loop_
_entity.id
_entity.type
_entity.pdbx_description
1 polymer ?
#
loop_
_entity_poly.entity_id
_entity_poly.type
_entity_poly.pdbx_seq_one_letter_code
_entity_poly.pdbx_strand_id
1 'polypeptide(L)'
;YDELLETYLPRVEEAERNRDEAAYSAIVTEVTYYFYDSHVGPYLTDDTRFATCEYLSGNDYGLSMIRIDDGSVIAVLVEPGCEAATKGIHDGTTIISWDNRDINEAVEDVECIYPGLSFPVEENEDIFRPIFLAGKGGESVSITFLDDNGDERSISVQKTGNYEDRLSVAINCLLHNGDDYQNFYSCMLDDRCGYLQITSECYDALGDNISAIKKGYYPELTEYYADLIENLENKGMQYLIIDIRNNGGGYDSVAGALASLFTDKKSHMVSFGYEDAKGYHIAESQYIFPDGRYADIPVVGLVNSNCMSAGDGMAKFLGDCPNVTLMGITASSGVNQNNGGYIYLTDNICVYYPVFLSLSEDGEPFIDTDHTRENKIPLDVAIPITGENAKTIFSVDNFDRE
;
A
#
# COMPACT_ATOMS: atom_id res chain seq x y z
N TYR A 1 12.57 3.34 23.54
CA TYR A 1 12.10 2.16 24.29
C TYR A 1 11.38 2.57 25.59
N ASP A 2 11.99 3.43 26.42
CA ASP A 2 11.39 3.88 27.69
C ASP A 2 10.09 4.66 27.44
N GLU A 3 10.03 5.48 26.41
CA GLU A 3 8.84 6.22 25.98
C GLU A 3 7.69 5.29 25.59
N LEU A 4 7.98 4.22 24.80
CA LEU A 4 6.98 3.21 24.45
C LEU A 4 6.43 2.51 25.71
N LEU A 5 7.29 2.16 26.67
CA LEU A 5 6.83 1.55 27.91
C LEU A 5 5.96 2.51 28.73
N GLU A 6 6.35 3.77 28.86
CA GLU A 6 5.56 4.77 29.60
C GLU A 6 4.17 4.99 28.96
N THR A 7 4.10 4.98 27.64
CA THR A 7 2.84 5.19 26.90
C THR A 7 1.94 3.95 26.92
N TYR A 8 2.49 2.78 26.65
CA TYR A 8 1.66 1.60 26.37
C TYR A 8 1.47 0.67 27.57
N LEU A 9 2.40 0.59 28.53
CA LEU A 9 2.28 -0.32 29.66
C LEU A 9 1.01 -0.11 30.49
N PRO A 10 0.59 1.13 30.83
CA PRO A 10 -0.65 1.35 31.57
C PRO A 10 -1.90 0.88 30.80
N ARG A 11 -1.90 1.04 29.46
CA ARG A 11 -2.99 0.62 28.58
C ARG A 11 -3.06 -0.91 28.49
N VAL A 12 -1.91 -1.57 28.40
CA VAL A 12 -1.81 -3.05 28.44
C VAL A 12 -2.34 -3.59 29.76
N GLU A 13 -1.92 -3.04 30.91
CA GLU A 13 -2.41 -3.44 32.22
C GLU A 13 -3.93 -3.24 32.38
N GLU A 14 -4.49 -2.22 31.75
CA GLU A 14 -5.93 -1.98 31.73
C GLU A 14 -6.67 -3.01 30.87
N ALA A 15 -6.20 -3.26 29.66
CA ALA A 15 -6.76 -4.26 28.76
C ALA A 15 -6.73 -5.67 29.40
N GLU A 16 -5.61 -6.06 30.02
CA GLU A 16 -5.49 -7.32 30.76
C GLU A 16 -6.49 -7.40 31.94
N ARG A 17 -6.59 -6.34 32.74
CA ARG A 17 -7.51 -6.27 33.88
C ARG A 17 -8.96 -6.45 33.47
N ASN A 18 -9.32 -5.85 32.31
CA ASN A 18 -10.68 -5.89 31.74
C ASN A 18 -10.91 -7.13 30.90
N ARG A 19 -9.88 -7.91 30.58
CA ARG A 19 -9.89 -9.01 29.60
C ARG A 19 -10.39 -8.54 28.24
N ASP A 20 -9.94 -7.35 27.83
CA ASP A 20 -10.30 -6.72 26.56
C ASP A 20 -9.24 -7.06 25.51
N GLU A 21 -9.50 -8.12 24.75
CA GLU A 21 -8.57 -8.60 23.73
C GLU A 21 -8.49 -7.65 22.52
N ALA A 22 -9.59 -6.95 22.19
CA ALA A 22 -9.61 -5.97 21.12
C ALA A 22 -8.71 -4.75 21.46
N ALA A 23 -8.83 -4.22 22.69
CA ALA A 23 -7.93 -3.16 23.14
C ALA A 23 -6.46 -3.63 23.20
N TYR A 24 -6.21 -4.86 23.64
CA TYR A 24 -4.84 -5.43 23.68
C TYR A 24 -4.25 -5.57 22.29
N SER A 25 -4.99 -6.16 21.34
CA SER A 25 -4.52 -6.31 19.95
C SER A 25 -4.37 -4.98 19.22
N ALA A 26 -5.20 -3.98 19.52
CA ALA A 26 -5.04 -2.61 19.03
C ALA A 26 -3.72 -1.99 19.51
N ILE A 27 -3.38 -2.14 20.80
CA ILE A 27 -2.09 -1.68 21.34
C ILE A 27 -0.92 -2.38 20.64
N VAL A 28 -1.00 -3.69 20.43
CA VAL A 28 0.04 -4.43 19.69
C VAL A 28 0.18 -3.87 18.28
N THR A 29 -0.92 -3.61 17.59
CA THR A 29 -0.92 -2.99 16.26
C THR A 29 -0.26 -1.62 16.27
N GLU A 30 -0.66 -0.73 17.18
CA GLU A 30 -0.06 0.60 17.35
C GLU A 30 1.46 0.52 17.59
N VAL A 31 1.90 -0.36 18.48
CA VAL A 31 3.35 -0.52 18.79
C VAL A 31 4.13 -0.99 17.55
N THR A 32 3.55 -1.86 16.72
CA THR A 32 4.25 -2.34 15.52
C THR A 32 4.41 -1.25 14.46
N TYR A 33 3.55 -0.24 14.43
CA TYR A 33 3.68 0.91 13.52
C TYR A 33 4.92 1.78 13.77
N TYR A 34 5.48 1.80 14.98
CA TYR A 34 6.73 2.51 15.26
C TYR A 34 7.95 2.00 14.48
N PHE A 35 7.84 0.82 13.88
CA PHE A 35 8.93 0.27 13.07
C PHE A 35 8.91 0.75 11.62
N TYR A 36 7.80 1.36 11.17
CA TYR A 36 7.61 1.79 9.78
C TYR A 36 8.01 0.72 8.76
N ASP A 37 7.60 -0.51 9.01
CA ASP A 37 8.00 -1.69 8.26
C ASP A 37 6.82 -2.65 8.12
N SER A 38 6.41 -2.92 6.88
CA SER A 38 5.30 -3.84 6.58
C SER A 38 5.59 -5.30 6.97
N HIS A 39 6.86 -5.64 7.26
CA HIS A 39 7.24 -6.96 7.76
C HIS A 39 7.32 -7.03 9.30
N VAL A 40 6.93 -5.95 9.99
CA VAL A 40 6.70 -5.94 11.43
C VAL A 40 5.23 -5.68 11.69
N GLY A 41 4.49 -6.66 12.14
CA GLY A 41 3.06 -6.48 12.34
C GLY A 41 2.41 -7.59 13.16
N PRO A 42 1.18 -7.38 13.61
CA PRO A 42 0.41 -8.42 14.26
C PRO A 42 -0.17 -9.39 13.24
N TYR A 43 -0.05 -10.67 13.52
CA TYR A 43 -0.88 -11.72 12.92
C TYR A 43 -1.98 -12.07 13.91
N LEU A 44 -3.22 -11.80 13.54
CA LEU A 44 -4.41 -11.94 14.36
C LEU A 44 -5.30 -13.04 13.80
N THR A 45 -5.97 -13.82 14.67
CA THR A 45 -7.06 -14.69 14.21
C THR A 45 -8.21 -13.85 13.65
N ASP A 46 -9.06 -14.41 12.79
CA ASP A 46 -10.11 -13.66 12.10
C ASP A 46 -11.02 -12.88 13.06
N ASP A 47 -11.48 -13.52 14.15
CA ASP A 47 -12.35 -12.88 15.14
C ASP A 47 -11.63 -11.72 15.86
N THR A 48 -10.36 -11.93 16.24
CA THR A 48 -9.56 -10.88 16.90
C THR A 48 -9.25 -9.75 15.94
N ARG A 49 -8.94 -10.05 14.68
CA ARG A 49 -8.71 -9.06 13.63
C ARG A 49 -9.93 -8.18 13.42
N PHE A 50 -11.11 -8.79 13.28
CA PHE A 50 -12.36 -8.04 13.10
C PHE A 50 -12.60 -7.06 14.26
N ALA A 51 -12.51 -7.57 15.52
CA ALA A 51 -12.68 -6.72 16.71
C ALA A 51 -11.64 -5.60 16.80
N THR A 52 -10.40 -5.86 16.38
CA THR A 52 -9.32 -4.86 16.36
C THR A 52 -9.57 -3.79 15.30
N CYS A 53 -10.01 -4.20 14.10
CA CYS A 53 -10.40 -3.27 13.04
C CYS A 53 -11.54 -2.36 13.47
N GLU A 54 -12.59 -2.91 14.07
CA GLU A 54 -13.71 -2.14 14.62
C GLU A 54 -13.24 -1.14 15.70
N TYR A 55 -12.32 -1.57 16.57
CA TYR A 55 -11.77 -0.71 17.62
C TYR A 55 -10.96 0.47 17.08
N LEU A 56 -10.15 0.26 16.01
CA LEU A 56 -9.23 1.26 15.45
C LEU A 56 -9.86 2.19 14.43
N SER A 57 -10.88 1.73 13.68
CA SER A 57 -11.51 2.49 12.59
C SER A 57 -12.22 3.77 13.05
N GLY A 58 -12.79 3.75 14.26
CA GLY A 58 -13.54 4.88 14.80
C GLY A 58 -15.03 4.84 14.44
N ASN A 59 -15.64 6.04 14.32
CA ASN A 59 -17.07 6.21 14.14
C ASN A 59 -17.44 6.52 12.68
N ASP A 60 -18.61 6.07 12.23
CA ASP A 60 -19.15 6.43 10.91
C ASP A 60 -20.07 7.66 11.00
N TYR A 61 -19.77 8.70 10.22
CA TYR A 61 -20.59 9.92 10.09
C TYR A 61 -21.26 10.02 8.70
N GLY A 62 -21.23 8.93 7.93
CA GLY A 62 -21.89 8.84 6.63
C GLY A 62 -21.06 9.36 5.46
N LEU A 63 -19.77 9.60 5.63
CA LEU A 63 -18.84 10.03 4.57
C LEU A 63 -17.41 9.58 4.83
N SER A 64 -16.60 9.58 3.78
CA SER A 64 -15.15 9.56 3.86
C SER A 64 -14.57 10.86 3.28
N MET A 65 -13.26 11.04 3.28
CA MET A 65 -12.61 12.25 2.78
C MET A 65 -11.33 11.91 2.05
N ILE A 66 -10.93 12.75 1.09
CA ILE A 66 -9.65 12.66 0.39
C ILE A 66 -9.09 14.04 0.12
N ARG A 67 -7.76 14.18 0.11
CA ARG A 67 -7.08 15.40 -0.34
C ARG A 67 -6.89 15.34 -1.84
N ILE A 68 -7.22 16.44 -2.54
CA ILE A 68 -7.03 16.58 -3.98
C ILE A 68 -5.83 17.47 -4.32
N ASP A 69 -5.48 17.53 -5.59
CA ASP A 69 -4.26 18.14 -6.13
C ASP A 69 -4.08 19.65 -5.88
N ASP A 70 -5.17 20.37 -5.61
CA ASP A 70 -5.12 21.78 -5.21
C ASP A 70 -4.91 21.99 -3.69
N GLY A 71 -4.77 20.90 -2.93
CA GLY A 71 -4.60 20.87 -1.47
C GLY A 71 -5.91 20.83 -0.67
N SER A 72 -7.06 20.97 -1.32
CA SER A 72 -8.36 20.87 -0.66
C SER A 72 -8.64 19.45 -0.18
N VAL A 73 -9.36 19.32 0.93
CA VAL A 73 -9.93 18.05 1.38
C VAL A 73 -11.41 18.05 1.01
N ILE A 74 -11.83 17.03 0.27
CA ILE A 74 -13.22 16.88 -0.18
C ILE A 74 -13.88 15.65 0.41
N ALA A 75 -15.20 15.71 0.61
CA ALA A 75 -16.01 14.55 0.96
C ALA A 75 -16.11 13.59 -0.23
N VAL A 76 -16.04 12.29 0.05
CA VAL A 76 -16.24 11.19 -0.90
C VAL A 76 -17.04 10.08 -0.21
N LEU A 77 -17.66 9.18 -0.97
CA LEU A 77 -18.48 8.08 -0.47
C LEU A 77 -19.55 8.55 0.53
N VAL A 78 -20.17 9.69 0.22
CA VAL A 78 -21.25 10.24 1.04
C VAL A 78 -22.48 9.36 0.89
N GLU A 79 -22.95 8.78 2.00
CA GLU A 79 -24.07 7.85 2.00
C GLU A 79 -25.40 8.58 1.70
N PRO A 80 -26.16 8.15 0.69
CA PRO A 80 -27.43 8.78 0.36
C PRO A 80 -28.42 8.73 1.54
N GLY A 81 -28.90 9.92 1.96
CA GLY A 81 -29.86 10.05 3.03
C GLY A 81 -29.31 10.04 4.44
N CYS A 82 -28.00 9.90 4.64
CA CYS A 82 -27.36 10.11 5.93
C CYS A 82 -27.53 11.56 6.42
N GLU A 83 -27.19 11.82 7.68
CA GLU A 83 -27.36 13.15 8.26
C GLU A 83 -26.47 14.20 7.57
N ALA A 84 -25.25 13.86 7.21
CA ALA A 84 -24.34 14.73 6.45
C ALA A 84 -24.95 15.12 5.09
N ALA A 85 -25.45 14.13 4.33
CA ALA A 85 -26.09 14.36 3.04
C ALA A 85 -27.37 15.23 3.15
N THR A 86 -28.21 14.97 4.14
CA THR A 86 -29.44 15.75 4.34
C THR A 86 -29.19 17.19 4.77
N LYS A 87 -27.98 17.45 5.31
CA LYS A 87 -27.53 18.79 5.71
C LYS A 87 -26.69 19.50 4.62
N GLY A 88 -26.51 18.88 3.45
CA GLY A 88 -25.95 19.51 2.27
C GLY A 88 -24.51 19.13 1.93
N ILE A 89 -23.93 18.09 2.54
CA ILE A 89 -22.67 17.50 2.12
C ILE A 89 -22.95 16.44 1.05
N HIS A 90 -22.20 16.46 -0.03
CA HIS A 90 -22.23 15.47 -1.12
C HIS A 90 -20.81 15.19 -1.63
N ASP A 91 -20.64 14.20 -2.47
CA ASP A 91 -19.34 13.89 -3.06
C ASP A 91 -18.77 15.11 -3.82
N GLY A 92 -17.54 15.48 -3.47
CA GLY A 92 -16.87 16.67 -3.97
C GLY A 92 -17.04 17.92 -3.11
N THR A 93 -17.86 17.89 -2.03
CA THR A 93 -17.99 19.02 -1.10
C THR A 93 -16.67 19.28 -0.38
N THR A 94 -16.17 20.51 -0.44
CA THR A 94 -14.94 20.92 0.24
C THR A 94 -15.16 21.03 1.75
N ILE A 95 -14.34 20.34 2.53
CA ILE A 95 -14.34 20.37 3.99
C ILE A 95 -13.33 21.39 4.49
N ILE A 96 -13.73 22.25 5.41
CA ILE A 96 -12.91 23.35 5.96
C ILE A 96 -12.44 23.03 7.37
N SER A 97 -13.29 22.38 8.17
CA SER A 97 -12.91 21.95 9.52
C SER A 97 -13.55 20.63 9.89
N TRP A 98 -12.87 19.86 10.73
CA TRP A 98 -13.35 18.63 11.33
C TRP A 98 -13.22 18.72 12.85
N ASP A 99 -14.33 18.53 13.54
CA ASP A 99 -14.47 18.67 15.01
C ASP A 99 -13.88 19.97 15.58
N ASN A 100 -14.20 21.10 14.92
CA ASN A 100 -13.76 22.47 15.25
C ASN A 100 -12.23 22.70 15.07
N ARG A 101 -11.50 21.82 14.39
CA ARG A 101 -10.10 22.02 14.00
C ARG A 101 -10.03 22.33 12.51
N ASP A 102 -9.09 23.18 12.11
CA ASP A 102 -8.76 23.37 10.69
C ASP A 102 -8.49 22.00 10.04
N ILE A 103 -9.00 21.80 8.83
CA ILE A 103 -8.95 20.48 8.19
C ILE A 103 -7.53 20.02 7.93
N ASN A 104 -6.61 20.92 7.55
CA ASN A 104 -5.23 20.55 7.28
C ASN A 104 -4.51 20.18 8.57
N GLU A 105 -4.68 20.96 9.65
CA GLU A 105 -4.13 20.61 10.96
C GLU A 105 -4.68 19.28 11.48
N ALA A 106 -5.98 19.02 11.27
CA ALA A 106 -6.59 17.78 11.72
C ALA A 106 -6.10 16.57 10.92
N VAL A 107 -5.86 16.71 9.62
CA VAL A 107 -5.32 15.66 8.75
C VAL A 107 -3.86 15.34 9.11
N GLU A 108 -3.02 16.36 9.36
CA GLU A 108 -1.60 16.15 9.69
C GLU A 108 -1.40 15.38 11.01
N ASP A 109 -2.31 15.52 11.97
CA ASP A 109 -2.22 14.87 13.27
C ASP A 109 -2.83 13.45 13.31
N VAL A 110 -3.36 12.95 12.21
CA VAL A 110 -3.97 11.61 12.18
C VAL A 110 -2.94 10.53 11.91
N GLU A 111 -2.92 9.51 12.75
CA GLU A 111 -2.19 8.28 12.54
C GLU A 111 -3.07 7.26 11.78
N CYS A 112 -2.52 6.67 10.71
CA CYS A 112 -3.20 5.70 9.85
C CYS A 112 -2.98 4.27 10.33
N ILE A 113 -3.43 3.93 11.53
CA ILE A 113 -3.22 2.61 12.15
C ILE A 113 -4.41 1.70 11.87
N TYR A 114 -4.14 0.60 11.18
CA TYR A 114 -5.14 -0.41 10.84
C TYR A 114 -4.49 -1.78 10.56
N PRO A 115 -5.01 -2.89 11.10
CA PRO A 115 -4.42 -4.22 10.90
C PRO A 115 -4.31 -4.61 9.42
N GLY A 116 -3.08 -4.89 8.98
CA GLY A 116 -2.79 -5.29 7.60
C GLY A 116 -2.53 -4.13 6.63
N LEU A 117 -2.54 -2.88 7.11
CA LEU A 117 -1.96 -1.73 6.40
C LEU A 117 -0.67 -1.31 7.08
N SER A 118 0.26 -0.79 6.33
CA SER A 118 1.48 -0.18 6.82
C SER A 118 1.90 0.92 5.85
N PHE A 119 2.45 2.00 6.39
CA PHE A 119 2.87 3.16 5.62
C PHE A 119 4.33 3.51 5.95
N PRO A 120 5.31 2.69 5.53
CA PRO A 120 6.73 3.00 5.74
C PRO A 120 7.14 4.31 5.06
N VAL A 121 6.61 4.58 3.87
CA VAL A 121 6.81 5.81 3.10
C VAL A 121 5.80 6.87 3.56
N GLU A 122 6.29 8.03 4.02
CA GLU A 122 5.44 9.09 4.57
C GLU A 122 4.47 9.67 3.52
N GLU A 123 4.93 9.87 2.30
CA GLU A 123 4.10 10.36 1.19
C GLU A 123 2.87 9.47 0.92
N ASN A 124 3.01 8.16 1.13
CA ASN A 124 1.88 7.24 1.00
C ASN A 124 0.88 7.46 2.13
N GLU A 125 1.34 7.59 3.39
CA GLU A 125 0.46 7.82 4.54
C GLU A 125 -0.35 9.12 4.39
N ASP A 126 0.27 10.19 3.89
CA ASP A 126 -0.38 11.49 3.69
C ASP A 126 -1.64 11.41 2.81
N ILE A 127 -1.65 10.50 1.83
CA ILE A 127 -2.81 10.26 0.97
C ILE A 127 -3.96 9.61 1.74
N PHE A 128 -3.65 8.74 2.73
CA PHE A 128 -4.66 8.03 3.51
C PHE A 128 -5.18 8.81 4.73
N ARG A 129 -4.41 9.75 5.27
CA ARG A 129 -4.79 10.52 6.48
C ARG A 129 -6.19 11.12 6.44
N PRO A 130 -6.68 11.77 5.36
CA PRO A 130 -8.06 12.28 5.33
C PRO A 130 -9.10 11.18 5.44
N ILE A 131 -8.84 9.99 4.86
CA ILE A 131 -9.71 8.83 4.96
C ILE A 131 -9.83 8.42 6.44
N PHE A 132 -8.72 8.28 7.14
CA PHE A 132 -8.72 7.92 8.57
C PHE A 132 -9.33 8.99 9.46
N LEU A 133 -9.13 10.27 9.13
CA LEU A 133 -9.72 11.40 9.88
C LEU A 133 -11.26 11.33 9.88
N ALA A 134 -11.86 10.87 8.79
CA ALA A 134 -13.33 10.79 8.67
C ALA A 134 -13.97 9.85 9.72
N GLY A 135 -13.22 8.94 10.32
CA GLY A 135 -13.64 8.09 11.43
C GLY A 135 -13.42 8.70 12.82
N LYS A 136 -12.70 9.80 12.92
CA LYS A 136 -12.30 10.37 14.23
C LYS A 136 -13.36 11.36 14.74
N GLY A 137 -13.78 11.17 16.00
CA GLY A 137 -14.76 12.01 16.69
C GLY A 137 -15.48 11.26 17.79
N GLY A 138 -16.43 11.95 18.48
CA GLY A 138 -17.24 11.39 19.54
C GLY A 138 -18.61 10.88 19.07
N GLU A 139 -19.64 11.02 19.91
CA GLU A 139 -21.05 10.71 19.54
C GLU A 139 -21.55 11.59 18.39
N SER A 140 -20.94 12.76 18.20
CA SER A 140 -21.17 13.64 17.07
C SER A 140 -19.88 14.37 16.71
N VAL A 141 -19.78 14.79 15.44
CA VAL A 141 -18.70 15.62 14.92
C VAL A 141 -19.24 16.95 14.39
N SER A 142 -18.49 18.04 14.59
CA SER A 142 -18.79 19.35 13.98
C SER A 142 -18.02 19.45 12.66
N ILE A 143 -18.74 19.66 11.54
CA ILE A 143 -18.14 19.76 10.21
C ILE A 143 -18.43 21.14 9.65
N THR A 144 -17.40 21.90 9.25
CA THR A 144 -17.55 23.11 8.43
C THR A 144 -17.14 22.80 7.00
N PHE A 145 -17.94 23.22 6.04
CA PHE A 145 -17.77 22.93 4.62
C PHE A 145 -18.21 24.10 3.75
N LEU A 146 -17.81 24.13 2.48
CA LEU A 146 -18.34 25.06 1.49
C LEU A 146 -19.60 24.48 0.83
N ASP A 147 -20.69 25.24 0.85
CA ASP A 147 -21.92 24.86 0.13
C ASP A 147 -21.79 25.16 -1.38
N ASP A 148 -22.83 24.79 -2.16
CA ASP A 148 -22.85 24.97 -3.62
C ASP A 148 -22.69 26.44 -4.09
N ASN A 149 -22.89 27.41 -3.20
CA ASN A 149 -22.67 28.83 -3.48
C ASN A 149 -21.26 29.29 -3.09
N GLY A 150 -20.45 28.43 -2.47
CA GLY A 150 -19.16 28.75 -1.92
C GLY A 150 -19.21 29.44 -0.53
N ASP A 151 -20.38 29.41 0.13
CA ASP A 151 -20.52 29.96 1.47
C ASP A 151 -20.17 28.90 2.52
N GLU A 152 -19.46 29.31 3.59
CA GLU A 152 -19.14 28.41 4.71
C GLU A 152 -20.40 28.07 5.53
N ARG A 153 -20.59 26.79 5.78
CA ARG A 153 -21.64 26.27 6.63
C ARG A 153 -21.07 25.29 7.65
N SER A 154 -21.56 25.38 8.89
CA SER A 154 -21.23 24.46 9.97
C SER A 154 -22.43 23.65 10.38
N ILE A 155 -22.23 22.35 10.51
CA ILE A 155 -23.26 21.39 10.95
C ILE A 155 -22.68 20.47 12.03
N SER A 156 -23.54 19.89 12.86
CA SER A 156 -23.17 18.75 13.69
C SER A 156 -23.79 17.50 13.10
N VAL A 157 -23.02 16.43 13.01
CA VAL A 157 -23.44 15.12 12.46
C VAL A 157 -23.27 14.07 13.55
N GLN A 158 -24.33 13.30 13.81
CA GLN A 158 -24.26 12.17 14.75
C GLN A 158 -23.61 10.97 14.08
N LYS A 159 -22.89 10.16 14.86
CA LYS A 159 -22.40 8.87 14.35
C LYS A 159 -23.56 7.96 13.94
N THR A 160 -23.40 7.26 12.84
CA THR A 160 -24.46 6.43 12.24
C THR A 160 -24.21 4.93 12.42
N GLY A 161 -22.96 4.53 12.63
CA GLY A 161 -22.60 3.13 12.72
C GLY A 161 -21.09 2.90 12.83
N ASN A 162 -20.65 1.72 12.39
CA ASN A 162 -19.24 1.34 12.37
C ASN A 162 -18.57 1.88 11.10
N TYR A 163 -17.49 2.63 11.28
CA TYR A 163 -16.72 3.21 10.16
C TYR A 163 -15.87 2.19 9.40
N GLU A 164 -15.63 1.01 9.95
CA GLU A 164 -14.79 0.00 9.32
C GLU A 164 -15.18 -0.30 7.87
N ASP A 165 -16.45 -0.54 7.61
CA ASP A 165 -16.93 -0.85 6.26
C ASP A 165 -16.65 0.31 5.27
N ARG A 166 -16.88 1.56 5.69
CA ARG A 166 -16.61 2.74 4.85
C ARG A 166 -15.11 2.98 4.67
N LEU A 167 -14.32 2.80 5.73
CA LEU A 167 -12.87 2.85 5.69
C LEU A 167 -12.32 1.81 4.71
N SER A 168 -12.77 0.56 4.81
CA SER A 168 -12.39 -0.52 3.91
C SER A 168 -12.76 -0.20 2.45
N VAL A 169 -13.97 0.32 2.21
CA VAL A 169 -14.40 0.73 0.87
C VAL A 169 -13.51 1.86 0.33
N ALA A 170 -13.21 2.89 1.13
CA ALA A 170 -12.37 4.01 0.69
C ALA A 170 -10.93 3.56 0.37
N ILE A 171 -10.35 2.70 1.21
CA ILE A 171 -9.03 2.12 0.98
C ILE A 171 -9.03 1.27 -0.30
N ASN A 172 -10.03 0.40 -0.48
CA ASN A 172 -10.15 -0.45 -1.66
C ASN A 172 -10.35 0.36 -2.94
N CYS A 173 -11.13 1.45 -2.90
CA CYS A 173 -11.25 2.38 -4.02
C CYS A 173 -9.87 2.95 -4.43
N LEU A 174 -9.11 3.43 -3.45
CA LEU A 174 -7.81 4.06 -3.70
C LEU A 174 -6.76 3.05 -4.20
N LEU A 175 -6.76 1.84 -3.63
CA LEU A 175 -5.83 0.77 -4.00
C LEU A 175 -6.30 -0.03 -5.21
N HIS A 176 -7.51 0.20 -5.70
CA HIS A 176 -8.10 -0.56 -6.80
C HIS A 176 -8.07 -2.08 -6.53
N ASN A 177 -8.49 -2.49 -5.33
CA ASN A 177 -8.66 -3.89 -4.96
C ASN A 177 -9.99 -4.40 -5.52
N GLY A 178 -9.95 -5.10 -6.66
CA GLY A 178 -11.11 -5.81 -7.22
C GLY A 178 -11.10 -7.30 -6.81
N ASP A 179 -12.26 -7.96 -6.89
CA ASP A 179 -12.43 -9.36 -6.49
C ASP A 179 -11.77 -10.39 -7.46
N ASP A 180 -11.36 -9.98 -8.67
CA ASP A 180 -10.88 -10.87 -9.74
C ASP A 180 -9.37 -10.72 -10.05
N TYR A 181 -8.50 -10.68 -9.03
CA TYR A 181 -7.06 -10.71 -9.25
C TYR A 181 -6.58 -12.11 -9.67
N GLN A 182 -6.20 -12.24 -10.94
CA GLN A 182 -5.38 -13.38 -11.38
C GLN A 182 -3.91 -13.03 -11.18
N ASN A 183 -3.12 -13.94 -10.59
CA ASN A 183 -1.69 -13.71 -10.37
C ASN A 183 -0.94 -13.32 -11.64
N PHE A 184 -1.38 -13.83 -12.79
CA PHE A 184 -0.85 -13.50 -14.12
C PHE A 184 -2.00 -13.38 -15.11
N TYR A 185 -2.19 -12.20 -15.66
CA TYR A 185 -3.17 -11.96 -16.71
C TYR A 185 -2.56 -11.08 -17.80
N SER A 186 -2.82 -11.41 -19.07
CA SER A 186 -2.35 -10.59 -20.20
C SER A 186 -3.42 -10.45 -21.28
N CYS A 187 -3.55 -9.24 -21.81
CA CYS A 187 -4.46 -8.94 -22.90
C CYS A 187 -3.97 -7.75 -23.73
N MET A 188 -4.61 -7.52 -24.88
CA MET A 188 -4.51 -6.23 -25.57
C MET A 188 -5.60 -5.30 -25.02
N LEU A 189 -5.25 -4.07 -24.62
CA LEU A 189 -6.22 -3.03 -24.24
C LEU A 189 -6.77 -2.30 -25.48
N ASP A 190 -5.93 -2.17 -26.52
CA ASP A 190 -6.29 -1.65 -27.82
C ASP A 190 -5.40 -2.30 -28.91
N ASP A 191 -5.45 -1.79 -30.14
CA ASP A 191 -4.69 -2.35 -31.28
C ASP A 191 -3.17 -2.30 -31.11
N ARG A 192 -2.64 -1.54 -30.12
CA ARG A 192 -1.20 -1.30 -29.91
C ARG A 192 -0.74 -1.43 -28.48
N CYS A 193 -1.65 -1.38 -27.50
CA CYS A 193 -1.33 -1.44 -26.09
C CYS A 193 -1.48 -2.87 -25.55
N GLY A 194 -0.36 -3.47 -25.16
CA GLY A 194 -0.35 -4.70 -24.37
C GLY A 194 -0.52 -4.39 -22.87
N TYR A 195 -1.13 -5.31 -22.15
CA TYR A 195 -1.31 -5.26 -20.71
C TYR A 195 -0.88 -6.59 -20.10
N LEU A 196 -0.07 -6.51 -19.04
CA LEU A 196 0.39 -7.64 -18.25
C LEU A 196 0.20 -7.32 -16.78
N GLN A 197 -0.63 -8.08 -16.08
CA GLN A 197 -0.85 -7.96 -14.64
C GLN A 197 -0.07 -9.02 -13.88
N ILE A 198 0.60 -8.63 -12.78
CA ILE A 198 1.37 -9.51 -11.89
C ILE A 198 1.13 -9.08 -10.45
N THR A 199 0.39 -9.88 -9.68
CA THR A 199 0.01 -9.54 -8.30
C THR A 199 0.77 -10.33 -7.23
N SER A 200 1.67 -11.24 -7.64
CA SER A 200 2.49 -12.02 -6.71
C SER A 200 3.70 -12.64 -7.42
N GLU A 201 4.80 -12.73 -6.73
CA GLU A 201 5.98 -13.52 -7.11
C GLU A 201 5.99 -14.93 -6.49
N CYS A 202 4.88 -15.37 -5.91
CA CYS A 202 4.67 -16.75 -5.49
C CYS A 202 4.09 -17.54 -6.66
N TYR A 203 4.92 -18.36 -7.32
CA TYR A 203 4.53 -19.03 -8.55
C TYR A 203 4.42 -20.54 -8.37
N ASP A 204 3.24 -21.01 -8.01
CA ASP A 204 2.95 -22.44 -7.80
C ASP A 204 3.10 -23.27 -9.08
N ALA A 205 2.92 -22.65 -10.26
CA ALA A 205 3.01 -23.35 -11.54
C ALA A 205 4.44 -23.74 -11.94
N LEU A 206 5.48 -23.17 -11.34
CA LEU A 206 6.88 -23.49 -11.64
C LEU A 206 7.43 -24.67 -10.83
N GLY A 207 6.60 -25.27 -9.98
CA GLY A 207 6.94 -26.44 -9.20
C GLY A 207 8.07 -26.25 -8.20
N ASP A 208 8.54 -27.34 -7.61
CA ASP A 208 9.46 -27.39 -6.47
C ASP A 208 10.91 -26.93 -6.75
N ASN A 209 11.17 -26.08 -7.77
CA ASN A 209 12.54 -25.67 -8.11
C ASN A 209 13.03 -24.47 -7.24
N ILE A 210 12.64 -24.47 -5.97
CA ILE A 210 13.02 -23.47 -4.96
C ILE A 210 14.54 -23.19 -4.94
N SER A 211 15.37 -24.19 -5.24
CA SER A 211 16.82 -24.00 -5.24
C SER A 211 17.33 -23.19 -6.44
N ALA A 212 16.64 -23.22 -7.58
CA ALA A 212 16.95 -22.35 -8.72
C ALA A 212 16.44 -20.93 -8.48
N ILE A 213 15.24 -20.80 -7.94
CA ILE A 213 14.63 -19.52 -7.55
C ILE A 213 15.55 -18.76 -6.57
N LYS A 214 16.07 -19.44 -5.55
CA LYS A 214 16.98 -18.84 -4.54
C LYS A 214 18.34 -18.38 -5.06
N LYS A 215 18.71 -18.70 -6.30
CA LYS A 215 20.00 -18.29 -6.88
C LYS A 215 19.97 -16.95 -7.61
N GLY A 216 18.80 -16.28 -7.65
CA GLY A 216 18.65 -14.99 -8.35
C GLY A 216 18.67 -15.07 -9.89
N TYR A 217 18.77 -16.27 -10.47
CA TYR A 217 18.75 -16.48 -11.90
C TYR A 217 17.75 -17.59 -12.26
N TYR A 218 16.74 -17.24 -13.04
CA TYR A 218 15.66 -18.17 -13.36
C TYR A 218 15.25 -18.09 -14.85
N PRO A 219 16.05 -18.73 -15.76
CA PRO A 219 15.84 -18.61 -17.21
C PRO A 219 14.49 -19.15 -17.68
N GLU A 220 13.96 -20.22 -17.07
CA GLU A 220 12.66 -20.76 -17.44
C GLU A 220 11.52 -19.75 -17.20
N LEU A 221 11.63 -18.91 -16.15
CA LEU A 221 10.67 -17.86 -15.86
C LEU A 221 10.85 -16.67 -16.81
N THR A 222 12.08 -16.32 -17.16
CA THR A 222 12.37 -15.31 -18.18
C THR A 222 11.71 -15.70 -19.52
N GLU A 223 11.81 -16.96 -19.94
CA GLU A 223 11.14 -17.44 -21.15
C GLU A 223 9.61 -17.42 -21.01
N TYR A 224 9.06 -17.77 -19.84
CA TYR A 224 7.63 -17.67 -19.59
C TYR A 224 7.09 -16.25 -19.79
N TYR A 225 7.76 -15.25 -19.20
CA TYR A 225 7.37 -13.85 -19.39
C TYR A 225 7.56 -13.40 -20.85
N ALA A 226 8.63 -13.85 -21.47
CA ALA A 226 8.87 -13.55 -22.87
C ALA A 226 7.77 -14.11 -23.79
N ASP A 227 7.32 -15.33 -23.56
CA ASP A 227 6.21 -15.94 -24.30
C ASP A 227 4.91 -15.15 -24.15
N LEU A 228 4.62 -14.61 -22.92
CA LEU A 228 3.45 -13.75 -22.70
C LEU A 228 3.55 -12.46 -23.54
N ILE A 229 4.71 -11.81 -23.53
CA ILE A 229 4.94 -10.56 -24.24
C ILE A 229 4.96 -10.80 -25.76
N GLU A 230 5.60 -11.88 -26.26
CA GLU A 230 5.59 -12.25 -27.68
C GLU A 230 4.17 -12.49 -28.20
N ASN A 231 3.31 -13.10 -27.38
CA ASN A 231 1.90 -13.28 -27.73
C ASN A 231 1.16 -11.94 -27.89
N LEU A 232 1.53 -10.90 -27.16
CA LEU A 232 1.00 -9.54 -27.33
C LEU A 232 1.59 -8.86 -28.57
N GLU A 233 2.90 -8.99 -28.83
CA GLU A 233 3.54 -8.50 -30.06
C GLU A 233 2.91 -9.08 -31.29
N ASN A 234 2.65 -10.39 -31.31
CA ASN A 234 1.98 -11.09 -32.43
C ASN A 234 0.55 -10.57 -32.68
N LYS A 235 -0.05 -9.88 -31.69
CA LYS A 235 -1.36 -9.19 -31.83
C LYS A 235 -1.23 -7.71 -32.20
N GLY A 236 -0.02 -7.18 -32.36
CA GLY A 236 0.23 -5.81 -32.80
C GLY A 236 0.72 -4.85 -31.70
N MET A 237 1.07 -5.36 -30.51
CA MET A 237 1.57 -4.53 -29.41
C MET A 237 2.77 -3.69 -29.86
N GLN A 238 2.79 -2.42 -29.46
CA GLN A 238 3.88 -1.46 -29.69
C GLN A 238 4.39 -0.86 -28.37
N TYR A 239 3.60 -0.91 -27.31
CA TYR A 239 3.94 -0.49 -25.94
C TYR A 239 3.21 -1.37 -24.94
N LEU A 240 3.77 -1.47 -23.73
CA LEU A 240 3.31 -2.40 -22.72
C LEU A 240 2.99 -1.68 -21.42
N ILE A 241 1.88 -2.02 -20.80
CA ILE A 241 1.59 -1.70 -19.40
C ILE A 241 1.85 -2.96 -18.57
N ILE A 242 2.69 -2.84 -17.56
CA ILE A 242 2.92 -3.87 -16.54
C ILE A 242 2.25 -3.38 -15.25
N ASP A 243 1.15 -3.99 -14.89
CA ASP A 243 0.40 -3.65 -13.69
C ASP A 243 0.82 -4.56 -12.54
N ILE A 244 1.57 -3.99 -11.61
CA ILE A 244 2.01 -4.66 -10.38
C ILE A 244 1.33 -4.09 -9.13
N ARG A 245 0.27 -3.30 -9.29
CA ARG A 245 -0.52 -2.83 -8.15
C ARG A 245 -1.01 -4.02 -7.33
N ASN A 246 -0.98 -3.86 -6.01
CA ASN A 246 -1.34 -4.92 -5.04
C ASN A 246 -0.47 -6.18 -5.12
N ASN A 247 0.74 -6.06 -5.66
CA ASN A 247 1.69 -7.15 -5.65
C ASN A 247 2.31 -7.29 -4.26
N GLY A 248 1.83 -8.26 -3.48
CA GLY A 248 2.28 -8.53 -2.12
C GLY A 248 3.65 -9.20 -2.01
N GLY A 249 4.35 -9.41 -3.13
CA GLY A 249 5.69 -9.97 -3.14
C GLY A 249 5.75 -11.49 -3.30
N GLY A 250 6.89 -12.04 -2.91
CA GLY A 250 7.26 -13.45 -3.06
C GLY A 250 8.78 -13.63 -3.17
N TYR A 251 9.28 -13.97 -4.37
CA TYR A 251 10.71 -14.18 -4.61
C TYR A 251 11.28 -13.09 -5.52
N ASP A 252 12.31 -12.35 -5.08
CA ASP A 252 13.00 -11.34 -5.89
C ASP A 252 13.53 -11.86 -7.23
N SER A 253 13.93 -13.14 -7.28
CA SER A 253 14.36 -13.77 -8.54
C SER A 253 13.24 -13.85 -9.60
N VAL A 254 11.97 -13.86 -9.19
CA VAL A 254 10.81 -13.79 -10.08
C VAL A 254 10.69 -12.38 -10.66
N ALA A 255 10.81 -11.36 -9.80
CA ALA A 255 10.87 -9.96 -10.20
C ALA A 255 12.06 -9.67 -11.13
N GLY A 256 13.25 -10.17 -10.77
CA GLY A 256 14.46 -10.04 -11.58
C GLY A 256 14.38 -10.73 -12.94
N ALA A 257 13.68 -11.86 -13.05
CA ALA A 257 13.46 -12.55 -14.32
C ALA A 257 12.64 -11.70 -15.31
N LEU A 258 11.60 -11.01 -14.82
CA LEU A 258 10.83 -10.08 -15.64
C LEU A 258 11.69 -8.88 -16.06
N ALA A 259 12.35 -8.22 -15.10
CA ALA A 259 13.19 -7.04 -15.38
C ALA A 259 14.34 -7.34 -16.35
N SER A 260 14.84 -8.58 -16.36
CA SER A 260 15.92 -9.01 -17.29
C SER A 260 15.56 -8.82 -18.75
N LEU A 261 14.29 -8.90 -19.12
CA LEU A 261 13.79 -8.72 -20.47
C LEU A 261 13.92 -7.28 -20.98
N PHE A 262 13.99 -6.30 -20.09
CA PHE A 262 13.99 -4.87 -20.38
C PHE A 262 15.38 -4.21 -20.18
N THR A 263 16.39 -4.99 -19.83
CA THR A 263 17.78 -4.49 -19.67
C THR A 263 18.76 -5.26 -20.53
N ASP A 264 19.73 -4.56 -21.12
CA ASP A 264 20.85 -5.11 -21.89
C ASP A 264 22.15 -5.27 -21.07
N LYS A 265 22.11 -4.94 -19.77
CA LYS A 265 23.26 -4.94 -18.88
C LYS A 265 22.98 -5.73 -17.62
N LYS A 266 24.02 -6.46 -17.16
CA LYS A 266 24.02 -7.03 -15.83
C LYS A 266 23.93 -5.89 -14.80
N SER A 267 22.98 -5.96 -13.88
CA SER A 267 22.81 -5.00 -12.80
C SER A 267 22.72 -5.71 -11.45
N HIS A 268 23.01 -4.97 -10.40
CA HIS A 268 22.75 -5.42 -9.04
C HIS A 268 21.22 -5.50 -8.85
N MET A 269 20.74 -6.60 -8.30
CA MET A 269 19.32 -6.79 -7.99
C MET A 269 19.05 -6.33 -6.56
N VAL A 270 19.59 -7.05 -5.59
CA VAL A 270 19.49 -6.75 -4.16
C VAL A 270 20.60 -7.45 -3.40
N SER A 271 21.08 -6.86 -2.33
CA SER A 271 21.89 -7.54 -1.31
C SER A 271 21.06 -7.67 -0.04
N PHE A 272 20.97 -8.88 0.49
CA PHE A 272 20.37 -9.11 1.81
C PHE A 272 21.44 -9.03 2.89
N GLY A 273 21.15 -8.29 3.94
CA GLY A 273 22.06 -8.06 5.03
C GLY A 273 21.38 -7.72 6.33
N TYR A 274 22.16 -7.35 7.31
CA TYR A 274 21.69 -6.96 8.64
C TYR A 274 22.49 -5.76 9.16
N GLU A 275 21.93 -5.08 10.15
CA GLU A 275 22.59 -4.01 10.88
C GLU A 275 23.02 -4.47 12.27
N ASP A 276 24.22 -4.06 12.71
CA ASP A 276 24.69 -4.18 14.09
C ASP A 276 25.31 -2.87 14.57
N ALA A 277 25.90 -2.87 15.75
CA ALA A 277 26.57 -1.69 16.32
C ALA A 277 27.75 -1.15 15.49
N LYS A 278 28.16 -1.85 14.43
CA LYS A 278 29.25 -1.45 13.51
C LYS A 278 28.73 -0.98 12.15
N GLY A 279 27.42 -1.02 11.94
CA GLY A 279 26.75 -0.66 10.70
C GLY A 279 26.19 -1.85 9.93
N TYR A 280 25.95 -1.63 8.64
CA TYR A 280 25.36 -2.63 7.74
C TYR A 280 26.36 -3.69 7.28
N HIS A 281 25.87 -4.92 7.14
CA HIS A 281 26.67 -6.08 6.71
C HIS A 281 25.91 -6.85 5.63
N ILE A 282 26.52 -7.01 4.46
CA ILE A 282 25.98 -7.85 3.38
C ILE A 282 26.21 -9.33 3.71
N ALA A 283 25.16 -10.12 3.65
CA ALA A 283 25.18 -11.57 3.79
C ALA A 283 25.16 -12.27 2.42
N GLU A 284 24.34 -11.78 1.48
CA GLU A 284 24.16 -12.35 0.14
C GLU A 284 23.83 -11.23 -0.85
N SER A 285 24.37 -11.32 -2.07
CA SER A 285 24.02 -10.40 -3.18
C SER A 285 23.45 -11.16 -4.35
N GLN A 286 22.41 -10.61 -4.96
CA GLN A 286 21.75 -11.15 -6.15
C GLN A 286 21.87 -10.16 -7.31
N TYR A 287 21.83 -10.67 -8.55
CA TYR A 287 22.03 -9.88 -9.76
C TYR A 287 21.02 -10.24 -10.83
N ILE A 288 20.59 -9.24 -11.60
CA ILE A 288 19.82 -9.40 -12.82
C ILE A 288 20.81 -9.67 -13.96
N PHE A 289 20.64 -10.80 -14.65
CA PHE A 289 21.39 -11.14 -15.86
C PHE A 289 20.58 -10.73 -17.07
N PRO A 290 21.12 -9.91 -17.97
CA PRO A 290 20.36 -9.32 -19.06
C PRO A 290 19.92 -10.36 -20.09
N ASP A 291 18.67 -10.28 -20.50
CA ASP A 291 18.13 -10.89 -21.72
C ASP A 291 17.98 -9.82 -22.81
N GLY A 292 17.34 -8.68 -22.48
CA GLY A 292 17.30 -7.46 -23.27
C GLY A 292 16.39 -7.50 -24.49
N ARG A 293 15.64 -8.59 -24.74
CA ARG A 293 14.83 -8.73 -25.97
C ARG A 293 13.73 -7.68 -26.11
N TYR A 294 13.35 -7.02 -25.01
CA TYR A 294 12.34 -5.95 -24.99
C TYR A 294 12.87 -4.61 -24.47
N ALA A 295 14.18 -4.40 -24.48
CA ALA A 295 14.81 -3.17 -23.98
C ALA A 295 14.42 -1.89 -24.76
N ASP A 296 13.92 -2.03 -25.98
CA ASP A 296 13.52 -0.90 -26.85
C ASP A 296 11.99 -0.62 -26.82
N ILE A 297 11.17 -1.47 -26.18
CA ILE A 297 9.73 -1.28 -26.10
C ILE A 297 9.39 -0.29 -24.99
N PRO A 298 8.60 0.78 -25.23
CA PRO A 298 8.13 1.65 -24.15
C PRO A 298 7.24 0.87 -23.19
N VAL A 299 7.54 0.98 -21.88
CA VAL A 299 6.81 0.30 -20.80
C VAL A 299 6.36 1.30 -19.76
N VAL A 300 5.14 1.14 -19.26
CA VAL A 300 4.63 1.80 -18.04
C VAL A 300 4.45 0.73 -16.97
N GLY A 301 5.10 0.91 -15.83
CA GLY A 301 4.89 0.12 -14.62
C GLY A 301 3.86 0.80 -13.70
N LEU A 302 2.70 0.18 -13.49
CA LEU A 302 1.70 0.69 -12.54
C LEU A 302 1.97 0.11 -11.17
N VAL A 303 2.10 0.99 -10.17
CA VAL A 303 2.39 0.63 -8.77
C VAL A 303 1.39 1.27 -7.81
N ASN A 304 1.30 0.74 -6.60
CA ASN A 304 0.61 1.36 -5.47
C ASN A 304 1.26 0.94 -4.13
N SER A 305 0.79 1.50 -3.02
CA SER A 305 1.33 1.24 -1.68
C SER A 305 1.13 -0.19 -1.15
N ASN A 306 0.41 -1.04 -1.88
CA ASN A 306 0.33 -2.48 -1.61
C ASN A 306 1.38 -3.31 -2.39
N CYS A 307 2.21 -2.68 -3.25
CA CYS A 307 3.42 -3.34 -3.73
C CYS A 307 4.41 -3.41 -2.58
N MET A 308 4.65 -4.61 -2.06
CA MET A 308 5.53 -4.83 -0.90
C MET A 308 6.44 -6.04 -1.08
N SER A 309 7.50 -6.12 -0.28
CA SER A 309 8.42 -7.25 -0.33
C SER A 309 9.05 -7.37 -1.74
N ALA A 310 9.07 -8.54 -2.35
CA ALA A 310 9.54 -8.70 -3.73
C ALA A 310 8.72 -7.88 -4.75
N GLY A 311 7.48 -7.44 -4.42
CA GLY A 311 6.70 -6.47 -5.20
C GLY A 311 7.35 -5.09 -5.24
N ASP A 312 7.92 -4.60 -4.11
CA ASP A 312 8.81 -3.44 -4.09
C ASP A 312 10.08 -3.71 -4.91
N GLY A 313 10.64 -4.91 -4.79
CA GLY A 313 11.75 -5.35 -5.62
C GLY A 313 11.41 -5.25 -7.10
N MET A 314 10.23 -5.74 -7.53
CA MET A 314 9.77 -5.65 -8.91
C MET A 314 9.62 -4.20 -9.38
N ALA A 315 9.02 -3.33 -8.56
CA ALA A 315 8.92 -1.90 -8.86
C ALA A 315 10.31 -1.28 -9.06
N LYS A 316 11.24 -1.54 -8.14
CA LYS A 316 12.63 -1.04 -8.22
C LYS A 316 13.36 -1.54 -9.45
N PHE A 317 13.33 -2.84 -9.72
CA PHE A 317 14.08 -3.43 -10.83
C PHE A 317 13.52 -3.02 -12.19
N LEU A 318 12.20 -2.84 -12.31
CA LEU A 318 11.57 -2.27 -13.50
C LEU A 318 11.93 -0.79 -13.66
N GLY A 319 11.85 0.00 -12.57
CA GLY A 319 12.19 1.43 -12.59
C GLY A 319 13.66 1.70 -12.93
N ASP A 320 14.58 0.74 -12.71
CA ASP A 320 15.97 0.83 -13.12
C ASP A 320 16.17 0.57 -14.64
N CYS A 321 15.15 0.10 -15.36
CA CYS A 321 15.20 -0.12 -16.80
C CYS A 321 14.91 1.17 -17.57
N PRO A 322 15.79 1.62 -18.51
CA PRO A 322 15.66 2.94 -19.15
C PRO A 322 14.40 3.17 -19.98
N ASN A 323 13.74 2.10 -20.41
CA ASN A 323 12.51 2.13 -21.21
C ASN A 323 11.24 1.96 -20.39
N VAL A 324 11.34 1.89 -19.05
CA VAL A 324 10.22 1.76 -18.12
C VAL A 324 9.96 3.09 -17.42
N THR A 325 8.71 3.45 -17.29
CA THR A 325 8.22 4.62 -16.53
C THR A 325 7.31 4.13 -15.42
N LEU A 326 7.66 4.36 -14.17
CA LEU A 326 6.82 4.02 -13.02
C LEU A 326 5.73 5.08 -12.81
N MET A 327 4.49 4.62 -12.66
CA MET A 327 3.32 5.49 -12.52
C MET A 327 2.38 4.97 -11.43
N GLY A 328 1.80 5.86 -10.62
CA GLY A 328 0.85 5.51 -9.58
C GLY A 328 0.22 6.73 -8.91
N ILE A 329 -0.85 6.53 -8.15
CA ILE A 329 -1.39 7.52 -7.21
C ILE A 329 -0.54 7.51 -5.94
N THR A 330 -0.22 6.33 -5.43
CA THR A 330 0.73 6.10 -4.35
C THR A 330 1.97 5.40 -4.90
N ALA A 331 3.11 5.64 -4.30
CA ALA A 331 4.32 4.86 -4.56
C ALA A 331 4.17 3.43 -3.98
N SER A 332 5.12 2.55 -4.24
CA SER A 332 5.19 1.23 -3.59
C SER A 332 5.45 1.36 -2.08
N SER A 333 5.38 0.27 -1.34
CA SER A 333 5.48 0.27 0.12
C SER A 333 6.85 0.74 0.64
N GLY A 334 7.93 0.45 -0.10
CA GLY A 334 9.29 0.82 0.28
C GLY A 334 9.94 -0.13 1.27
N VAL A 335 9.55 -1.40 1.28
CA VAL A 335 10.11 -2.43 2.16
C VAL A 335 10.25 -3.78 1.43
N ASN A 336 11.46 -4.33 1.47
CA ASN A 336 11.78 -5.63 0.84
C ASN A 336 12.65 -6.51 1.75
N GLN A 337 12.25 -6.64 3.03
CA GLN A 337 12.96 -7.48 3.98
C GLN A 337 12.62 -8.96 3.79
N ASN A 338 13.49 -9.81 4.29
CA ASN A 338 13.20 -11.24 4.40
C ASN A 338 12.41 -11.54 5.68
N ASN A 339 11.36 -12.35 5.54
CA ASN A 339 10.63 -12.88 6.68
C ASN A 339 11.56 -13.57 7.68
N GLY A 340 11.38 -13.26 8.97
CA GLY A 340 12.18 -13.78 10.06
C GLY A 340 11.45 -14.79 10.90
N GLY A 341 10.79 -14.33 11.93
CA GLY A 341 10.14 -15.18 12.93
C GLY A 341 8.85 -14.60 13.48
N TYR A 342 8.34 -15.31 14.47
CA TYR A 342 7.10 -14.97 15.15
C TYR A 342 7.31 -14.93 16.65
N ILE A 343 6.74 -13.91 17.32
CA ILE A 343 6.63 -13.80 18.77
C ILE A 343 5.17 -14.02 19.14
N TYR A 344 4.87 -15.14 19.79
CA TYR A 344 3.51 -15.45 20.22
C TYR A 344 3.22 -14.74 21.54
N LEU A 345 2.22 -13.87 21.54
CA LEU A 345 1.77 -13.11 22.72
C LEU A 345 0.59 -13.81 23.41
N THR A 346 -0.36 -14.30 22.62
CA THR A 346 -1.50 -15.12 23.06
C THR A 346 -1.78 -16.21 22.03
N ASP A 347 -2.82 -17.02 22.26
CA ASP A 347 -3.28 -18.03 21.27
C ASP A 347 -3.81 -17.36 19.99
N ASN A 348 -4.24 -16.09 20.05
CA ASN A 348 -4.89 -15.37 18.97
C ASN A 348 -4.01 -14.26 18.35
N ILE A 349 -2.89 -13.93 18.99
CA ILE A 349 -2.04 -12.79 18.63
C ILE A 349 -0.59 -13.21 18.58
N CYS A 350 0.06 -13.07 17.44
CA CYS A 350 1.51 -13.09 17.34
C CYS A 350 2.02 -11.91 16.54
N VAL A 351 3.27 -11.54 16.73
CA VAL A 351 3.96 -10.49 15.96
C VAL A 351 4.99 -11.17 15.07
N TYR A 352 4.94 -10.89 13.78
CA TYR A 352 6.01 -11.28 12.84
C TYR A 352 7.03 -10.16 12.71
N TYR A 353 8.26 -10.54 12.36
CA TYR A 353 9.37 -9.61 12.20
C TYR A 353 10.37 -10.11 11.15
N PRO A 354 11.07 -9.21 10.42
CA PRO A 354 12.10 -9.57 9.47
C PRO A 354 13.42 -9.87 10.17
N VAL A 355 14.35 -10.49 9.45
CA VAL A 355 15.72 -10.77 9.92
C VAL A 355 16.79 -10.18 9.02
N PHE A 356 16.46 -9.77 7.81
CA PHE A 356 17.37 -9.17 6.85
C PHE A 356 16.78 -7.90 6.25
N LEU A 357 17.66 -6.95 5.97
CA LEU A 357 17.37 -5.72 5.22
C LEU A 357 17.75 -5.90 3.75
N SER A 358 17.10 -5.17 2.86
CA SER A 358 17.52 -5.02 1.48
C SER A 358 18.55 -3.90 1.35
N LEU A 359 19.75 -4.26 0.91
CA LEU A 359 20.89 -3.36 0.77
C LEU A 359 21.31 -3.21 -0.70
N SER A 360 21.94 -2.09 -1.01
CA SER A 360 22.64 -1.86 -2.28
C SER A 360 23.90 -2.73 -2.39
N GLU A 361 24.57 -2.69 -3.54
CA GLU A 361 25.86 -3.36 -3.75
C GLU A 361 26.93 -2.82 -2.80
N ASP A 362 26.82 -1.55 -2.36
CA ASP A 362 27.73 -0.89 -1.43
C ASP A 362 27.35 -1.13 0.06
N GLY A 363 26.23 -1.81 0.32
CA GLY A 363 25.79 -2.16 1.67
C GLY A 363 24.98 -1.10 2.40
N GLU A 364 24.42 -0.14 1.67
CA GLU A 364 23.50 0.87 2.21
C GLU A 364 22.03 0.46 1.96
N PRO A 365 21.06 0.92 2.77
CA PRO A 365 19.65 0.67 2.52
C PRO A 365 19.24 1.01 1.09
N PHE A 366 18.63 0.06 0.39
CA PHE A 366 18.43 0.13 -1.06
C PHE A 366 16.95 0.26 -1.46
N ILE A 367 16.09 -0.61 -0.94
CA ILE A 367 14.65 -0.58 -1.13
C ILE A 367 13.99 -0.15 0.18
N ASP A 368 14.46 -0.72 1.29
CA ASP A 368 13.89 -0.48 2.60
C ASP A 368 14.03 0.99 3.01
N THR A 369 12.93 1.57 3.44
CA THR A 369 12.93 2.88 4.07
C THR A 369 13.76 2.85 5.35
N ASP A 370 14.38 3.97 5.66
CA ASP A 370 15.03 4.21 6.94
C ASP A 370 14.15 5.09 7.84
N HIS A 371 14.70 5.57 8.94
CA HIS A 371 14.02 6.46 9.88
C HIS A 371 13.55 7.79 9.28
N THR A 372 14.01 8.17 8.09
CA THR A 372 13.54 9.37 7.37
C THR A 372 12.21 9.14 6.68
N ARG A 373 11.83 7.90 6.46
CA ARG A 373 10.64 7.47 5.74
C ARG A 373 10.59 7.98 4.28
N GLU A 374 11.74 8.36 3.74
CA GLU A 374 11.87 8.79 2.35
C GLU A 374 11.67 7.60 1.41
N ASN A 375 10.95 7.85 0.33
CA ASN A 375 10.71 6.87 -0.72
C ASN A 375 12.00 6.56 -1.49
N LYS A 376 12.42 5.28 -1.48
CA LYS A 376 13.59 4.80 -2.25
C LYS A 376 13.22 4.35 -3.66
N ILE A 377 11.92 4.27 -3.99
CA ILE A 377 11.38 3.89 -5.30
C ILE A 377 10.42 4.98 -5.77
N PRO A 378 10.93 6.17 -6.14
CA PRO A 378 10.08 7.29 -6.53
C PRO A 378 9.32 6.98 -7.82
N LEU A 379 8.11 7.51 -7.93
CA LEU A 379 7.36 7.51 -9.18
C LEU A 379 7.99 8.48 -10.19
N ASP A 380 8.13 8.05 -11.44
CA ASP A 380 8.43 8.97 -12.54
C ASP A 380 7.24 9.89 -12.84
N VAL A 381 6.02 9.35 -12.68
CA VAL A 381 4.77 10.07 -12.87
C VAL A 381 3.82 9.78 -11.73
N ALA A 382 3.65 10.73 -10.82
CA ALA A 382 2.59 10.71 -9.83
C ALA A 382 1.26 11.12 -10.48
N ILE A 383 0.22 10.30 -10.36
CA ILE A 383 -1.13 10.60 -10.85
C ILE A 383 -1.85 11.38 -9.74
N PRO A 384 -2.17 12.67 -9.96
CA PRO A 384 -2.85 13.45 -8.94
C PRO A 384 -4.30 12.99 -8.77
N ILE A 385 -4.81 13.02 -7.54
CA ILE A 385 -6.25 12.91 -7.30
C ILE A 385 -6.83 14.30 -7.52
N THR A 386 -7.66 14.46 -8.53
CA THR A 386 -8.36 15.70 -8.85
C THR A 386 -9.82 15.64 -8.39
N GLY A 387 -10.50 16.78 -8.26
CA GLY A 387 -11.93 16.80 -7.97
C GLY A 387 -12.81 16.08 -9.04
N GLU A 388 -12.28 15.90 -10.26
CA GLU A 388 -12.94 15.16 -11.33
C GLU A 388 -12.75 13.66 -11.19
N ASN A 389 -11.48 13.17 -11.08
CA ASN A 389 -11.21 11.74 -11.02
C ASN A 389 -11.54 11.11 -9.66
N ALA A 390 -11.58 11.89 -8.57
CA ALA A 390 -12.01 11.42 -7.26
C ALA A 390 -13.42 10.78 -7.33
N LYS A 391 -14.34 11.33 -8.14
CA LYS A 391 -15.68 10.77 -8.34
C LYS A 391 -15.66 9.39 -9.01
N THR A 392 -14.65 9.14 -9.83
CA THR A 392 -14.46 7.84 -10.49
C THR A 392 -13.74 6.88 -9.56
N ILE A 393 -12.68 7.34 -8.87
CA ILE A 393 -11.89 6.53 -7.94
C ILE A 393 -12.77 6.03 -6.78
N PHE A 394 -13.53 6.92 -6.16
CA PHE A 394 -14.38 6.62 -4.99
C PHE A 394 -15.84 6.31 -5.37
N SER A 395 -16.06 5.59 -6.47
CA SER A 395 -17.38 5.12 -6.88
C SER A 395 -17.60 3.66 -6.47
N VAL A 396 -18.68 3.40 -5.75
CA VAL A 396 -19.07 2.02 -5.35
C VAL A 396 -19.35 1.14 -6.58
N ASP A 397 -19.79 1.76 -7.70
CA ASP A 397 -20.03 1.05 -8.96
C ASP A 397 -18.75 0.53 -9.64
N ASN A 398 -17.55 0.94 -9.17
CA ASN A 398 -16.28 0.46 -9.71
C ASN A 398 -15.91 -0.95 -9.23
N PHE A 399 -16.57 -1.48 -8.20
CA PHE A 399 -16.34 -2.85 -7.71
C PHE A 399 -17.09 -3.91 -8.52
N ASP A 400 -18.15 -3.52 -9.27
CA ASP A 400 -19.00 -4.42 -10.06
C ASP A 400 -18.65 -4.43 -11.56
N ARG A 401 -17.50 -3.91 -11.99
CA ARG A 401 -17.13 -3.92 -13.40
C ARG A 401 -16.29 -5.16 -13.72
N GLU A 402 -16.95 -6.10 -14.37
CA GLU A 402 -16.39 -7.21 -15.17
C GLU A 402 -15.31 -6.74 -16.17
#